data_1d5e710d31aad3d39ed2e7586d19079d
#
_entry.id   1d5e710d31aad3d39ed2e7586d19079d
#
_cell.length_a   1.000
_cell.length_b   1.000
_cell.length_c   1.000
_cell.angle_alpha   90.00
_cell.angle_beta   90.00
_cell.angle_gamma   90.00
#
_symmetry.space_group_name_H-M   'P 1'
#
loop_
_entity.id
_entity.type
_entity.pdbx_description
1 polymer ?
#
loop_
_entity_poly.entity_id
_entity_poly.type
_entity_poly.pdbx_seq_one_letter_code
_entity_poly.pdbx_strand_id
1 'polypeptide(L)'
;VIGQAYGGGFYAGQIGVGGVATHYIIVGPVASAQSTLQWKNAMTATTGADSDIDGPQNTADMVADGSATVYPAAHFCNDLSTAGQTDWHMPAKNELEVCYFNLKPTTGNNNTSSGINPNAVPARASNYTSGNPAQTSAAVFQSGGSEAFVTASYWSSTEFSAGYGLAQ
;
A
#
# COMPACT_ATOMS: atom_id res chain seq x y z
N VAL A 1 -16.71 -4.25 -5.90
CA VAL A 1 -16.04 -5.56 -6.04
C VAL A 1 -14.53 -5.33 -6.11
N ILE A 2 -13.73 -6.19 -5.47
CA ILE A 2 -12.26 -6.11 -5.50
C ILE A 2 -11.77 -6.11 -6.96
N GLY A 3 -10.81 -5.22 -7.26
CA GLY A 3 -10.23 -5.03 -8.60
C GLY A 3 -11.12 -4.31 -9.61
N GLN A 4 -12.30 -3.84 -9.20
CA GLN A 4 -13.17 -3.04 -10.08
C GLN A 4 -12.67 -1.59 -10.13
N ALA A 5 -12.73 -0.98 -11.32
CA ALA A 5 -12.39 0.42 -11.50
C ALA A 5 -13.30 1.33 -10.64
N TYR A 6 -12.68 2.22 -9.88
CA TYR A 6 -13.36 3.14 -8.97
C TYR A 6 -12.41 4.30 -8.61
N GLY A 7 -12.93 5.53 -8.54
CA GLY A 7 -12.18 6.70 -8.05
C GLY A 7 -10.86 6.98 -8.78
N GLY A 8 -10.80 6.73 -10.08
CA GLY A 8 -9.59 6.94 -10.88
C GLY A 8 -8.55 5.82 -10.79
N GLY A 9 -8.81 4.78 -10.02
CA GLY A 9 -7.98 3.59 -9.87
C GLY A 9 -8.85 2.34 -9.74
N PHE A 10 -8.43 1.41 -8.86
CA PHE A 10 -9.10 0.12 -8.66
C PHE A 10 -9.35 -0.12 -7.16
N TYR A 11 -10.56 -0.55 -6.83
CA TYR A 11 -10.94 -0.85 -5.46
C TYR A 11 -10.19 -2.06 -4.92
N ALA A 12 -9.40 -1.83 -3.86
CA ALA A 12 -8.60 -2.87 -3.22
C ALA A 12 -9.20 -3.41 -1.92
N GLY A 13 -10.15 -2.70 -1.31
CA GLY A 13 -10.76 -3.09 -0.04
C GLY A 13 -11.07 -1.91 0.86
N GLN A 14 -11.18 -2.19 2.16
CA GLN A 14 -11.52 -1.18 3.16
C GLN A 14 -10.56 -1.26 4.34
N ILE A 15 -10.32 -0.09 4.94
CA ILE A 15 -9.65 0.04 6.23
C ILE A 15 -10.56 0.76 7.21
N GLY A 16 -10.37 0.52 8.51
CA GLY A 16 -11.24 1.10 9.53
C GLY A 16 -10.71 0.93 10.95
N VAL A 17 -11.54 1.29 11.89
CA VAL A 17 -11.26 1.21 13.34
C VAL A 17 -12.37 0.41 14.02
N GLY A 18 -11.99 -0.52 14.90
CA GLY A 18 -12.95 -1.35 15.64
C GLY A 18 -13.89 -2.18 14.75
N GLY A 19 -13.44 -2.58 13.54
CA GLY A 19 -14.23 -3.34 12.59
C GLY A 19 -15.22 -2.51 11.76
N VAL A 20 -15.24 -1.18 11.94
CA VAL A 20 -16.08 -0.25 11.16
C VAL A 20 -15.23 0.41 10.08
N ALA A 21 -15.63 0.26 8.82
CA ALA A 21 -14.95 0.88 7.69
C ALA A 21 -14.99 2.41 7.77
N THR A 22 -13.83 3.04 7.65
CA THR A 22 -13.69 4.50 7.57
C THR A 22 -13.33 4.96 6.16
N HIS A 23 -12.54 4.18 5.42
CA HIS A 23 -12.06 4.52 4.09
C HIS A 23 -12.07 3.31 3.15
N TYR A 24 -12.24 3.59 1.86
CA TYR A 24 -11.92 2.67 0.78
C TYR A 24 -10.44 2.80 0.42
N ILE A 25 -9.80 1.67 0.14
CA ILE A 25 -8.45 1.64 -0.43
C ILE A 25 -8.57 1.52 -1.94
N ILE A 26 -8.00 2.49 -2.64
CA ILE A 26 -7.97 2.55 -4.10
C ILE A 26 -6.50 2.50 -4.54
N VAL A 27 -6.15 1.55 -5.39
CA VAL A 27 -4.81 1.48 -5.99
C VAL A 27 -4.81 2.19 -7.33
N GLY A 28 -3.79 2.99 -7.58
CA GLY A 28 -3.65 3.71 -8.84
C GLY A 28 -3.34 2.76 -10.01
N PRO A 29 -3.59 3.19 -11.27
CA PRO A 29 -3.25 2.40 -12.45
C PRO A 29 -1.75 2.12 -12.52
N VAL A 30 -1.36 0.85 -12.75
CA VAL A 30 0.05 0.44 -12.74
C VAL A 30 0.92 1.23 -13.73
N ALA A 31 0.34 1.64 -14.85
CA ALA A 31 1.05 2.40 -15.89
C ALA A 31 1.55 3.78 -15.43
N SER A 32 0.97 4.35 -14.38
CA SER A 32 1.32 5.69 -13.87
C SER A 32 1.66 5.72 -12.39
N ALA A 33 1.14 4.78 -11.59
CA ALA A 33 1.22 4.79 -10.14
C ALA A 33 2.22 3.76 -9.56
N GLN A 34 3.07 3.15 -10.40
CA GLN A 34 4.11 2.22 -9.97
C GLN A 34 5.49 2.73 -10.36
N SER A 35 6.43 2.70 -9.41
CA SER A 35 7.82 3.08 -9.66
C SER A 35 8.76 2.32 -8.72
N THR A 36 10.04 2.23 -9.09
CA THR A 36 11.09 1.66 -8.24
C THR A 36 11.92 2.81 -7.67
N LEU A 37 11.71 3.13 -6.42
CA LEU A 37 12.29 4.27 -5.73
C LEU A 37 12.79 3.88 -4.34
N GLN A 38 13.76 4.63 -3.83
CA GLN A 38 14.14 4.52 -2.42
C GLN A 38 13.03 5.10 -1.53
N TRP A 39 12.87 4.52 -0.35
CA TRP A 39 11.97 5.06 0.67
C TRP A 39 12.52 6.40 1.19
N LYS A 40 13.78 6.43 1.61
CA LYS A 40 14.51 7.61 2.08
C LYS A 40 15.98 7.52 1.69
N ASN A 41 16.60 8.64 1.37
CA ASN A 41 18.01 8.74 1.06
C ASN A 41 18.82 9.32 2.24
N ALA A 42 18.46 8.95 3.47
CA ALA A 42 19.17 9.33 4.69
C ALA A 42 18.81 8.35 5.81
N MET A 43 19.78 8.07 6.67
CA MET A 43 19.61 7.15 7.82
C MET A 43 19.19 7.93 9.08
N THR A 44 18.12 8.68 8.99
CA THR A 44 17.56 9.50 10.07
C THR A 44 16.07 9.21 10.24
N ALA A 45 15.57 9.29 11.46
CA ALA A 45 14.13 9.14 11.72
C ALA A 45 13.31 10.23 11.01
N THR A 46 12.08 9.90 10.69
CA THR A 46 11.09 10.80 10.08
C THR A 46 10.01 11.11 11.12
N THR A 47 9.90 12.35 11.52
CA THR A 47 8.89 12.73 12.51
C THR A 47 7.49 12.58 11.93
N GLY A 48 6.62 11.84 12.60
CA GLY A 48 5.19 11.71 12.28
C GLY A 48 4.83 10.59 11.31
N ALA A 49 5.78 10.01 10.57
CA ALA A 49 5.51 8.94 9.61
C ALA A 49 5.43 7.56 10.30
N ASP A 50 4.65 7.44 11.37
CA ASP A 50 4.57 6.25 12.22
C ASP A 50 3.17 5.61 12.29
N SER A 51 2.18 6.19 11.62
CA SER A 51 0.84 5.62 11.57
C SER A 51 0.79 4.34 10.76
N ASP A 52 0.17 3.29 11.32
CA ASP A 52 -0.10 2.05 10.60
C ASP A 52 -1.32 2.14 9.65
N ILE A 53 -2.12 3.21 9.74
CA ILE A 53 -3.43 3.30 9.07
C ILE A 53 -3.69 4.63 8.35
N ASP A 54 -2.79 5.60 8.44
CA ASP A 54 -2.96 6.93 7.85
C ASP A 54 -1.81 7.22 6.87
N GLY A 55 -1.90 6.61 5.70
CA GLY A 55 -0.94 6.82 4.61
C GLY A 55 -0.88 8.27 4.12
N PRO A 56 -2.02 8.97 3.97
CA PRO A 56 -2.03 10.39 3.64
C PRO A 56 -1.21 11.25 4.60
N GLN A 57 -1.42 11.10 5.92
CA GLN A 57 -0.67 11.87 6.92
C GLN A 57 0.82 11.51 6.92
N ASN A 58 1.16 10.20 6.94
CA ASN A 58 2.57 9.77 6.86
C ASN A 58 3.27 10.35 5.62
N THR A 59 2.60 10.32 4.46
CA THR A 59 3.15 10.86 3.21
C THR A 59 3.37 12.37 3.31
N ALA A 60 2.41 13.10 3.88
CA ALA A 60 2.52 14.54 4.09
C ALA A 60 3.67 14.91 5.04
N ASP A 61 3.86 14.13 6.11
CA ASP A 61 4.95 14.32 7.07
C ASP A 61 6.33 14.08 6.42
N MET A 62 6.45 13.04 5.57
CA MET A 62 7.68 12.78 4.81
C MET A 62 7.98 13.92 3.81
N VAL A 63 6.96 14.42 3.11
CA VAL A 63 7.11 15.55 2.17
C VAL A 63 7.49 16.84 2.90
N ALA A 64 6.98 17.05 4.10
CA ALA A 64 7.32 18.22 4.93
C ALA A 64 8.72 18.11 5.55
N ASP A 65 9.19 16.88 5.89
CA ASP A 65 10.51 16.64 6.49
C ASP A 65 11.67 16.79 5.49
N GLY A 66 11.41 16.57 4.18
CA GLY A 66 12.48 16.70 3.19
C GLY A 66 12.04 16.71 1.73
N SER A 67 12.98 17.04 0.86
CA SER A 67 12.77 17.15 -0.59
C SER A 67 12.59 15.78 -1.26
N ALA A 68 12.18 15.77 -2.54
CA ALA A 68 12.12 14.58 -3.39
C ALA A 68 13.45 13.81 -3.51
N THR A 69 14.59 14.48 -3.27
CA THR A 69 15.89 13.80 -3.19
C THR A 69 16.00 12.98 -1.91
N VAL A 70 15.42 13.45 -0.81
CA VAL A 70 15.46 12.76 0.50
C VAL A 70 14.39 11.68 0.58
N TYR A 71 13.16 11.98 0.11
CA TYR A 71 11.99 11.07 0.14
C TYR A 71 11.42 10.82 -1.26
N PRO A 72 12.14 10.16 -2.16
CA PRO A 72 11.71 10.02 -3.55
C PRO A 72 10.38 9.26 -3.69
N ALA A 73 10.11 8.23 -2.89
CA ALA A 73 8.87 7.46 -2.97
C ALA A 73 7.65 8.27 -2.49
N ALA A 74 7.78 9.01 -1.38
CA ALA A 74 6.68 9.84 -0.86
C ALA A 74 6.32 10.98 -1.82
N HIS A 75 7.32 11.69 -2.34
CA HIS A 75 7.10 12.75 -3.33
C HIS A 75 6.52 12.21 -4.64
N PHE A 76 6.96 11.04 -5.12
CA PHE A 76 6.35 10.41 -6.28
C PHE A 76 4.84 10.20 -6.09
N CYS A 77 4.41 9.69 -4.94
CA CYS A 77 2.99 9.49 -4.67
C CYS A 77 2.25 10.82 -4.48
N ASN A 78 2.81 11.75 -3.69
CA ASN A 78 2.20 13.05 -3.41
C ASN A 78 2.01 13.90 -4.68
N ASP A 79 2.97 13.87 -5.60
CA ASP A 79 2.96 14.68 -6.81
C ASP A 79 2.22 14.00 -7.98
N LEU A 80 1.75 12.76 -7.75
CA LEU A 80 1.07 11.98 -8.78
C LEU A 80 -0.27 12.62 -9.14
N SER A 81 -0.43 12.91 -10.43
CA SER A 81 -1.69 13.33 -11.02
C SER A 81 -2.05 12.34 -12.13
N THR A 82 -3.03 11.48 -11.87
CA THR A 82 -3.45 10.46 -12.82
C THR A 82 -4.94 10.17 -12.69
N ALA A 83 -5.55 9.80 -13.81
CA ALA A 83 -6.98 9.46 -13.89
C ALA A 83 -7.92 10.54 -13.30
N GLY A 84 -7.51 11.82 -13.33
CA GLY A 84 -8.26 12.94 -12.79
C GLY A 84 -8.21 13.12 -11.28
N GLN A 85 -7.36 12.36 -10.59
CA GLN A 85 -7.13 12.45 -9.14
C GLN A 85 -5.72 12.99 -8.86
N THR A 86 -5.58 13.69 -7.71
CA THR A 86 -4.32 14.31 -7.26
C THR A 86 -4.06 14.08 -5.77
N ASP A 87 -4.84 13.24 -5.12
CA ASP A 87 -4.80 12.92 -3.70
C ASP A 87 -4.17 11.54 -3.42
N TRP A 88 -3.27 11.11 -4.31
CA TRP A 88 -2.53 9.87 -4.15
C TRP A 88 -1.50 9.98 -3.03
N HIS A 89 -1.31 8.88 -2.34
CA HIS A 89 -0.35 8.79 -1.23
C HIS A 89 0.36 7.43 -1.21
N MET A 90 1.48 7.36 -0.53
CA MET A 90 2.14 6.10 -0.23
C MET A 90 1.37 5.40 0.90
N PRO A 91 0.92 4.15 0.72
CA PRO A 91 0.03 3.50 1.68
C PRO A 91 0.73 3.28 3.03
N ALA A 92 0.01 3.45 4.14
CA ALA A 92 0.45 2.97 5.44
C ALA A 92 0.51 1.42 5.46
N LYS A 93 1.21 0.86 6.44
CA LYS A 93 1.44 -0.60 6.54
C LYS A 93 0.15 -1.42 6.43
N ASN A 94 -0.89 -1.05 7.17
CA ASN A 94 -2.16 -1.80 7.18
C ASN A 94 -3.00 -1.56 5.92
N GLU A 95 -2.85 -0.41 5.26
CA GLU A 95 -3.43 -0.15 3.94
C GLU A 95 -2.76 -1.00 2.86
N LEU A 96 -1.43 -1.06 2.86
CA LEU A 96 -0.66 -1.89 1.92
C LEU A 96 -0.99 -3.38 2.11
N GLU A 97 -1.17 -3.82 3.36
CA GLU A 97 -1.56 -5.20 3.66
C GLU A 97 -2.96 -5.54 3.13
N VAL A 98 -3.92 -4.59 3.14
CA VAL A 98 -5.24 -4.78 2.49
C VAL A 98 -5.07 -5.00 0.99
N CYS A 99 -4.18 -4.24 0.34
CA CYS A 99 -3.88 -4.42 -1.08
C CYS A 99 -3.30 -5.81 -1.35
N TYR A 100 -2.31 -6.26 -0.58
CA TYR A 100 -1.74 -7.59 -0.72
C TYR A 100 -2.80 -8.69 -0.55
N PHE A 101 -3.57 -8.63 0.53
CA PHE A 101 -4.59 -9.64 0.83
C PHE A 101 -5.60 -9.83 -0.30
N ASN A 102 -6.05 -8.74 -0.89
CA ASN A 102 -7.15 -8.75 -1.87
C ASN A 102 -6.67 -8.81 -3.33
N LEU A 103 -5.46 -8.35 -3.62
CA LEU A 103 -4.97 -8.20 -5.00
C LEU A 103 -3.70 -9.02 -5.27
N LYS A 104 -3.39 -10.01 -4.45
CA LYS A 104 -2.25 -10.91 -4.66
C LYS A 104 -2.25 -11.49 -6.07
N PRO A 105 -1.20 -11.27 -6.89
CA PRO A 105 -1.23 -11.63 -8.30
C PRO A 105 -0.97 -13.10 -8.60
N THR A 106 -0.38 -13.86 -7.65
CA THR A 106 0.13 -15.23 -7.90
C THR A 106 -0.50 -16.28 -7.01
N THR A 107 -0.35 -17.55 -7.39
CA THR A 107 -0.71 -18.72 -6.59
C THR A 107 0.41 -19.14 -5.61
N GLY A 108 1.55 -18.44 -5.59
CA GLY A 108 2.68 -18.72 -4.72
C GLY A 108 2.33 -18.66 -3.23
N ASN A 109 3.17 -19.29 -2.40
CA ASN A 109 2.98 -19.31 -0.96
C ASN A 109 3.11 -17.90 -0.34
N ASN A 110 2.32 -17.66 0.71
CA ASN A 110 2.40 -16.43 1.50
C ASN A 110 3.47 -16.55 2.59
N ASN A 111 3.95 -15.39 3.06
CA ASN A 111 4.73 -15.31 4.30
C ASN A 111 3.81 -15.55 5.50
N THR A 112 4.00 -16.67 6.18
CA THR A 112 3.16 -17.07 7.32
C THR A 112 3.46 -16.31 8.62
N SER A 113 4.43 -15.40 8.62
CA SER A 113 4.73 -14.50 9.74
C SER A 113 4.04 -13.13 9.62
N SER A 114 3.25 -12.92 8.55
CA SER A 114 2.51 -11.69 8.27
C SER A 114 1.01 -11.97 8.17
N GLY A 115 0.18 -10.93 8.13
CA GLY A 115 -1.26 -11.05 7.85
C GLY A 115 -2.19 -10.52 8.93
N ILE A 116 -1.71 -10.35 10.18
CA ILE A 116 -2.52 -9.69 11.21
C ILE A 116 -2.75 -8.24 10.80
N ASN A 117 -4.02 -7.87 10.69
CA ASN A 117 -4.42 -6.50 10.40
C ASN A 117 -5.76 -6.19 11.09
N PRO A 118 -5.72 -5.60 12.29
CA PRO A 118 -6.93 -5.27 13.05
C PRO A 118 -7.74 -4.14 12.40
N ASN A 119 -7.13 -3.41 11.46
CA ASN A 119 -7.74 -2.29 10.75
C ASN A 119 -8.35 -2.67 9.41
N ALA A 120 -8.06 -3.84 8.87
CA ALA A 120 -8.77 -4.35 7.69
C ALA A 120 -10.28 -4.53 7.99
N VAL A 121 -11.10 -4.45 6.97
CA VAL A 121 -12.55 -4.71 7.11
C VAL A 121 -12.96 -5.81 6.13
N PRO A 122 -13.27 -7.01 6.64
CA PRO A 122 -13.26 -7.43 8.06
C PRO A 122 -11.84 -7.52 8.65
N ALA A 123 -11.72 -7.28 9.96
CA ALA A 123 -10.45 -7.36 10.68
C ALA A 123 -9.85 -8.78 10.62
N ARG A 124 -8.52 -8.86 10.55
CA ARG A 124 -7.79 -10.13 10.55
C ARG A 124 -6.94 -10.26 11.81
N ALA A 125 -7.26 -11.24 12.63
CA ALA A 125 -6.62 -11.50 13.92
C ALA A 125 -5.50 -12.56 13.84
N SER A 126 -5.28 -13.18 12.68
CA SER A 126 -4.31 -14.25 12.50
C SER A 126 -3.39 -13.97 11.32
N ASN A 127 -2.18 -14.51 11.39
CA ASN A 127 -1.26 -14.51 10.26
C ASN A 127 -1.84 -15.30 9.07
N TYR A 128 -1.26 -15.05 7.90
CA TYR A 128 -1.55 -15.82 6.69
C TYR A 128 -1.23 -17.30 6.89
N THR A 129 -1.91 -18.13 6.13
CA THR A 129 -1.43 -19.49 5.84
C THR A 129 -0.68 -19.49 4.52
N SER A 130 0.01 -20.59 4.19
CA SER A 130 0.69 -20.73 2.91
C SER A 130 -0.24 -20.43 1.72
N GLY A 131 -1.50 -20.85 1.77
CA GLY A 131 -2.49 -20.70 0.69
C GLY A 131 -3.52 -19.60 0.89
N ASN A 132 -3.55 -18.89 2.03
CA ASN A 132 -4.48 -17.80 2.26
C ASN A 132 -3.71 -16.54 2.70
N PRO A 133 -3.83 -15.39 1.97
CA PRO A 133 -4.71 -15.18 0.84
C PRO A 133 -4.34 -16.01 -0.39
N ALA A 134 -5.38 -16.43 -1.11
CA ALA A 134 -5.23 -17.02 -2.44
C ALA A 134 -4.92 -15.95 -3.49
N GLN A 135 -4.60 -16.38 -4.71
CA GLN A 135 -4.54 -15.47 -5.85
C GLN A 135 -5.88 -14.73 -5.98
N THR A 136 -5.82 -13.43 -6.27
CA THR A 136 -7.02 -12.62 -6.49
C THR A 136 -7.90 -13.19 -7.61
N SER A 137 -9.22 -13.04 -7.46
CA SER A 137 -10.17 -13.36 -8.54
C SER A 137 -10.30 -12.25 -9.58
N ALA A 138 -9.74 -11.05 -9.31
CA ALA A 138 -9.75 -9.93 -10.25
C ALA A 138 -8.71 -10.18 -11.36
N ALA A 139 -9.18 -10.59 -12.54
CA ALA A 139 -8.32 -11.04 -13.65
C ALA A 139 -7.26 -10.00 -14.06
N VAL A 140 -7.59 -8.70 -13.99
CA VAL A 140 -6.64 -7.63 -14.33
C VAL A 140 -5.45 -7.54 -13.36
N PHE A 141 -5.59 -8.05 -12.13
CA PHE A 141 -4.54 -8.12 -11.11
C PHE A 141 -3.84 -9.48 -11.03
N GLN A 142 -4.31 -10.49 -11.75
CA GLN A 142 -3.59 -11.78 -11.83
C GLN A 142 -2.30 -11.63 -12.62
N SER A 143 -1.33 -12.50 -12.36
CA SER A 143 -0.06 -12.52 -13.10
C SER A 143 -0.27 -12.51 -14.60
N GLY A 144 0.29 -11.53 -15.30
CA GLY A 144 0.06 -11.25 -16.73
C GLY A 144 -1.14 -10.35 -17.03
N GLY A 145 -1.94 -9.97 -16.05
CA GLY A 145 -2.99 -8.96 -16.18
C GLY A 145 -2.42 -7.55 -16.29
N SER A 146 -3.21 -6.61 -16.79
CA SER A 146 -2.78 -5.22 -17.05
C SER A 146 -2.42 -4.43 -15.80
N GLU A 147 -3.00 -4.78 -14.65
CA GLU A 147 -2.82 -4.12 -13.37
C GLU A 147 -2.10 -5.01 -12.33
N ALA A 148 -1.50 -6.11 -12.77
CA ALA A 148 -0.84 -7.05 -11.88
C ALA A 148 0.35 -6.40 -11.18
N PHE A 149 0.39 -6.47 -9.85
CA PHE A 149 1.59 -6.14 -9.10
C PHE A 149 2.76 -7.02 -9.51
N VAL A 150 3.94 -6.44 -9.68
CA VAL A 150 5.15 -7.23 -9.86
C VAL A 150 5.50 -7.97 -8.57
N THR A 151 6.15 -9.14 -8.70
CA THR A 151 6.61 -9.90 -7.53
C THR A 151 7.86 -9.22 -6.95
N ALA A 152 7.64 -8.25 -6.08
CA ALA A 152 8.67 -7.45 -5.42
C ALA A 152 8.14 -6.97 -4.06
N SER A 153 9.01 -6.44 -3.23
CA SER A 153 8.60 -5.74 -2.01
C SER A 153 8.10 -4.33 -2.35
N TYR A 154 7.01 -3.93 -1.73
CA TYR A 154 6.42 -2.60 -1.84
C TYR A 154 6.59 -1.84 -0.53
N TRP A 155 7.04 -0.60 -0.61
CA TRP A 155 7.18 0.27 0.55
C TRP A 155 5.83 0.70 1.11
N SER A 156 5.72 0.71 2.43
CA SER A 156 4.68 1.49 3.13
C SER A 156 5.24 2.85 3.56
N SER A 157 4.35 3.79 3.83
CA SER A 157 4.71 5.09 4.42
C SER A 157 5.03 5.00 5.91
N THR A 158 4.70 3.89 6.57
CA THR A 158 5.00 3.68 7.98
C THR A 158 6.49 3.43 8.18
N GLU A 159 7.17 4.28 8.94
CA GLU A 159 8.58 4.10 9.27
C GLU A 159 8.76 2.89 10.20
N PHE A 160 9.69 2.00 9.88
CA PHE A 160 10.08 0.87 10.73
C PHE A 160 11.26 1.22 11.62
N SER A 161 12.25 1.93 11.07
CA SER A 161 13.45 2.42 11.76
C SER A 161 14.06 3.55 10.96
N ALA A 162 14.97 4.31 11.56
CA ALA A 162 15.61 5.46 10.91
C ALA A 162 16.04 5.14 9.47
N GLY A 163 15.43 5.81 8.51
CA GLY A 163 15.72 5.68 7.08
C GLY A 163 15.06 4.51 6.35
N TYR A 164 14.21 3.72 7.01
CA TYR A 164 13.53 2.56 6.41
C TYR A 164 12.04 2.53 6.70
N GLY A 165 11.23 2.41 5.67
CA GLY A 165 9.83 2.03 5.78
C GLY A 165 9.65 0.52 5.94
N LEU A 166 8.44 0.11 6.34
CA LEU A 166 8.03 -1.29 6.24
C LEU A 166 7.80 -1.65 4.78
N ALA A 167 8.16 -2.87 4.39
CA ALA A 167 7.89 -3.43 3.07
C ALA A 167 6.98 -4.65 3.18
N GLN A 168 6.15 -4.85 2.16
CA GLN A 168 5.23 -5.98 2.06
C GLN A 168 5.52 -6.75 0.76
#